data_eb70402bb190dfcd0ff2eb4ee3639e7d
#
_entry.id   eb70402bb190dfcd0ff2eb4ee3639e7d
#
_cell.length_a   1.000
_cell.length_b   1.000
_cell.length_c   1.000
_cell.angle_alpha   90.00
_cell.angle_beta   90.00
_cell.angle_gamma   90.00
#
_symmetry.space_group_name_H-M   'P 1'
#
loop_
_entity.id
_entity.type
_entity.pdbx_description
1 polymer ?
#
loop_
_entity_poly.entity_id
_entity_poly.type
_entity_poly.pdbx_seq_one_letter_code
_entity_poly.pdbx_strand_id
1 'polypeptide(L)'
;VDEIFEDVVSTGQHPRLYSDTVIILEQLGNALDKENHRLYRHFRDTLRDPHLARAIEDNIDMRNVISAAAPKWDGGYVMCAATGSGDMAVVRDPAGIRPAFYYIDDEVVVVASERPVIQTVWDVDADKVTELAPGEAIIVRRDATTDVVGLLPQQPNARCSFERIYFSRGSDVDIYRERKLLGRNIVPAVLDSIDGDFDHTVFSFIPNTAEVAFYGMLQGLEEHLDRRKLNHIRNLIDNGTISPEKLRNIMSRKVRVEKVAIKDIKLRTFISEGDVRNDLAAHVYDVTYGSVAPGENLVIIDDSIVRGTTLRQSILRILDRLHPRKIVVVSSAPQVRYPDY
;
A
#
# COMPACT_ATOMS: atom_id res chain seq x y z
N VAL A 1 0.11 -21.88 8.72
CA VAL A 1 0.53 -21.72 10.13
C VAL A 1 0.46 -23.05 10.87
N ASP A 2 -0.68 -23.78 10.80
CA ASP A 2 -0.91 -25.03 11.53
C ASP A 2 0.14 -26.10 11.24
N GLU A 3 0.45 -26.34 9.95
CA GLU A 3 1.48 -27.31 9.54
C GLU A 3 2.86 -26.94 10.09
N ILE A 4 3.24 -25.66 10.02
CA ILE A 4 4.52 -25.19 10.54
C ILE A 4 4.55 -25.30 12.07
N PHE A 5 3.43 -25.03 12.74
CA PHE A 5 3.32 -25.18 14.19
C PHE A 5 3.52 -26.63 14.63
N GLU A 6 2.89 -27.58 13.94
CA GLU A 6 3.07 -29.01 14.20
C GLU A 6 4.54 -29.46 14.01
N ASP A 7 5.19 -28.97 12.95
CA ASP A 7 6.62 -29.23 12.71
C ASP A 7 7.50 -28.70 13.85
N VAL A 8 7.26 -27.46 14.27
CA VAL A 8 8.01 -26.80 15.36
C VAL A 8 7.85 -27.57 16.68
N VAL A 9 6.62 -27.96 17.01
CA VAL A 9 6.35 -28.78 18.22
C VAL A 9 6.99 -30.15 18.12
N SER A 10 6.96 -30.79 16.94
CA SER A 10 7.58 -32.11 16.74
C SER A 10 9.10 -32.11 16.93
N THR A 11 9.74 -30.95 16.76
CA THR A 11 11.18 -30.76 17.00
C THR A 11 11.53 -30.35 18.44
N GLY A 12 10.53 -30.32 19.33
CA GLY A 12 10.73 -30.06 20.77
C GLY A 12 10.66 -28.59 21.17
N GLN A 13 10.22 -27.71 20.25
CA GLN A 13 9.98 -26.31 20.54
C GLN A 13 8.50 -26.09 20.93
N HIS A 14 8.25 -25.14 21.83
CA HIS A 14 6.91 -24.91 22.37
C HIS A 14 6.59 -23.40 22.31
N PRO A 15 6.13 -22.88 21.14
CA PRO A 15 5.75 -21.47 21.00
C PRO A 15 4.72 -21.06 22.05
N ARG A 16 4.98 -19.97 22.78
CA ARG A 16 4.06 -19.45 23.81
C ARG A 16 2.82 -18.81 23.23
N LEU A 17 2.92 -18.30 22.00
CA LEU A 17 1.84 -17.63 21.30
C LEU A 17 1.63 -18.30 19.94
N TYR A 18 0.37 -18.55 19.63
CA TYR A 18 -0.03 -19.03 18.31
C TYR A 18 -0.18 -17.84 17.37
N SER A 19 0.96 -17.36 16.87
CA SER A 19 1.03 -16.29 15.88
C SER A 19 2.10 -16.60 14.85
N ASP A 20 1.86 -16.17 13.60
CA ASP A 20 2.73 -16.41 12.45
C ASP A 20 4.18 -16.04 12.75
N THR A 21 4.40 -14.84 13.30
CA THR A 21 5.74 -14.31 13.58
C THR A 21 6.49 -15.16 14.60
N VAL A 22 5.81 -15.60 15.67
CA VAL A 22 6.45 -16.43 16.72
C VAL A 22 6.79 -17.81 16.19
N ILE A 23 5.88 -18.43 15.44
CA ILE A 23 6.09 -19.76 14.86
C ILE A 23 7.25 -19.74 13.85
N ILE A 24 7.32 -18.72 12.99
CA ILE A 24 8.42 -18.55 12.02
C ILE A 24 9.74 -18.27 12.74
N LEU A 25 9.74 -17.49 13.81
CA LEU A 25 10.95 -17.23 14.61
C LEU A 25 11.50 -18.52 15.23
N GLU A 26 10.65 -19.37 15.79
CA GLU A 26 11.05 -20.68 16.33
C GLU A 26 11.59 -21.61 15.23
N GLN A 27 10.98 -21.60 14.06
CA GLN A 27 11.44 -22.37 12.91
C GLN A 27 12.80 -21.88 12.41
N LEU A 28 13.03 -20.56 12.35
CA LEU A 28 14.34 -19.98 12.02
C LEU A 28 15.39 -20.36 13.08
N GLY A 29 15.03 -20.32 14.36
CA GLY A 29 15.89 -20.76 15.45
C GLY A 29 16.34 -22.21 15.29
N ASN A 30 15.40 -23.11 14.98
CA ASN A 30 15.71 -24.52 14.71
C ASN A 30 16.60 -24.70 13.47
N ALA A 31 16.38 -23.93 12.41
CA ALA A 31 17.21 -23.96 11.22
C ALA A 31 18.64 -23.46 11.50
N LEU A 32 18.77 -22.40 12.31
CA LEU A 32 20.05 -21.88 12.76
C LEU A 32 20.80 -22.88 13.63
N ASP A 33 20.11 -23.58 14.54
CA ASP A 33 20.71 -24.65 15.35
C ASP A 33 21.23 -25.80 14.49
N LYS A 34 20.50 -26.20 13.48
CA LYS A 34 20.98 -27.22 12.50
C LYS A 34 22.21 -26.74 11.74
N GLU A 35 22.30 -25.50 11.35
CA GLU A 35 23.47 -24.91 10.70
C GLU A 35 24.67 -24.89 11.65
N ASN A 36 24.48 -24.49 12.92
CA ASN A 36 25.51 -24.59 13.96
C ASN A 36 26.00 -26.01 14.15
N HIS A 37 25.13 -27.01 14.21
CA HIS A 37 25.50 -28.42 14.33
C HIS A 37 26.29 -28.93 13.11
N ARG A 38 25.92 -28.46 11.89
CA ARG A 38 26.66 -28.78 10.67
C ARG A 38 28.11 -28.28 10.75
N LEU A 39 28.28 -27.02 11.16
CA LEU A 39 29.59 -26.37 11.30
C LEU A 39 30.42 -26.99 12.44
N TYR A 40 29.76 -27.29 13.57
CA TYR A 40 30.40 -27.99 14.68
C TYR A 40 30.99 -29.35 14.21
N ARG A 41 30.23 -30.17 13.48
CA ARG A 41 30.73 -31.45 12.94
C ARG A 41 31.88 -31.25 11.97
N HIS A 42 31.87 -30.16 11.19
CA HIS A 42 32.94 -29.86 10.24
C HIS A 42 34.27 -29.49 10.93
N PHE A 43 34.21 -28.70 12.01
CA PHE A 43 35.41 -28.12 12.63
C PHE A 43 35.89 -28.85 13.86
N ARG A 44 35.08 -29.65 14.56
CA ARG A 44 35.39 -30.27 15.86
C ARG A 44 36.64 -31.15 15.87
N ASP A 45 36.98 -31.77 14.76
CA ASP A 45 38.14 -32.67 14.67
C ASP A 45 39.46 -31.92 14.46
N THR A 46 39.38 -30.65 14.01
CA THR A 46 40.53 -29.79 13.71
C THR A 46 40.74 -28.64 14.67
N LEU A 47 39.68 -28.17 15.32
CA LEU A 47 39.70 -27.00 16.23
C LEU A 47 39.20 -27.38 17.63
N ARG A 48 39.63 -26.60 18.65
CA ARG A 48 39.18 -26.67 20.05
C ARG A 48 38.74 -25.28 20.50
N ASP A 49 37.91 -25.22 21.55
CA ASP A 49 37.53 -23.93 22.17
C ASP A 49 38.77 -23.14 22.63
N PRO A 50 38.76 -21.80 22.45
CA PRO A 50 37.70 -20.93 21.93
C PRO A 50 37.68 -20.81 20.39
N HIS A 51 38.63 -21.39 19.68
CA HIS A 51 38.75 -21.26 18.22
C HIS A 51 37.62 -21.97 17.47
N LEU A 52 37.10 -23.07 18.04
CA LEU A 52 35.98 -23.80 17.47
C LEU A 52 34.70 -22.94 17.45
N ALA A 53 34.34 -22.29 18.56
CA ALA A 53 33.19 -21.43 18.66
C ALA A 53 33.25 -20.27 17.64
N ARG A 54 34.43 -19.62 17.58
CA ARG A 54 34.65 -18.52 16.65
C ARG A 54 34.59 -18.98 15.17
N ALA A 55 35.13 -20.13 14.84
CA ALA A 55 35.05 -20.68 13.49
C ALA A 55 33.61 -21.02 13.08
N ILE A 56 32.75 -21.45 14.02
CA ILE A 56 31.35 -21.65 13.76
C ILE A 56 30.67 -20.31 13.48
N GLU A 57 30.83 -19.32 14.36
CA GLU A 57 30.24 -17.96 14.18
C GLU A 57 30.66 -17.33 12.85
N ASP A 58 31.95 -17.41 12.49
CA ASP A 58 32.52 -16.83 11.26
C ASP A 58 32.01 -17.51 9.98
N ASN A 59 31.44 -18.72 10.06
CA ASN A 59 31.01 -19.52 8.92
C ASN A 59 29.49 -19.80 8.88
N ILE A 60 28.71 -19.21 9.75
CA ILE A 60 27.23 -19.26 9.64
C ILE A 60 26.84 -18.71 8.27
N ASP A 61 26.00 -19.46 7.56
CA ASP A 61 25.45 -19.02 6.29
C ASP A 61 23.93 -18.90 6.37
N MET A 62 23.44 -17.67 6.42
CA MET A 62 22.00 -17.36 6.48
C MET A 62 21.23 -17.90 5.28
N ARG A 63 21.90 -18.15 4.14
CA ARG A 63 21.26 -18.80 2.98
C ARG A 63 20.81 -20.23 3.33
N ASN A 64 21.64 -20.99 4.06
CA ASN A 64 21.28 -22.33 4.52
C ASN A 64 20.13 -22.29 5.53
N VAL A 65 20.15 -21.33 6.45
CA VAL A 65 19.11 -21.15 7.47
C VAL A 65 17.75 -20.86 6.83
N ILE A 66 17.70 -19.87 5.94
CA ILE A 66 16.44 -19.48 5.27
C ILE A 66 15.97 -20.57 4.31
N SER A 67 16.86 -21.18 3.52
CA SER A 67 16.49 -22.26 2.60
C SER A 67 15.94 -23.50 3.32
N ALA A 68 16.34 -23.73 4.57
CA ALA A 68 15.80 -24.81 5.39
C ALA A 68 14.45 -24.48 6.01
N ALA A 69 14.19 -23.21 6.35
CA ALA A 69 12.98 -22.76 7.02
C ALA A 69 11.84 -22.37 6.04
N ALA A 70 12.18 -21.59 5.02
CA ALA A 70 11.20 -20.89 4.18
C ALA A 70 10.38 -21.74 3.18
N PRO A 71 10.72 -22.97 2.79
CA PRO A 71 9.95 -23.72 1.78
C PRO A 71 8.47 -23.96 2.15
N LYS A 72 8.14 -23.90 3.43
CA LYS A 72 6.77 -24.06 3.94
C LYS A 72 6.06 -22.73 4.23
N TRP A 73 6.73 -21.61 4.04
CA TRP A 73 6.09 -20.30 4.24
C TRP A 73 5.17 -19.99 3.07
N ASP A 74 3.90 -19.81 3.38
CA ASP A 74 2.87 -19.46 2.44
C ASP A 74 2.39 -18.01 2.66
N GLY A 75 1.88 -17.38 1.61
CA GLY A 75 1.37 -16.01 1.65
C GLY A 75 2.41 -14.94 1.36
N GLY A 76 2.07 -13.69 1.70
CA GLY A 76 2.87 -12.51 1.39
C GLY A 76 3.71 -12.06 2.58
N TYR A 77 5.04 -12.02 2.42
CA TYR A 77 5.94 -11.58 3.47
C TYR A 77 7.21 -10.89 2.95
N VAL A 78 7.76 -10.06 3.80
CA VAL A 78 9.16 -9.62 3.76
C VAL A 78 9.70 -9.83 5.17
N MET A 79 10.64 -10.75 5.33
CA MET A 79 11.21 -11.13 6.62
C MET A 79 12.60 -10.55 6.75
N CYS A 80 12.84 -9.82 7.84
CA CYS A 80 14.17 -9.35 8.23
C CYS A 80 14.60 -10.13 9.47
N ALA A 81 15.73 -10.78 9.41
CA ALA A 81 16.31 -11.54 10.50
C ALA A 81 17.74 -11.07 10.78
N ALA A 82 18.13 -11.06 12.06
CA ALA A 82 19.49 -10.80 12.48
C ALA A 82 19.92 -11.85 13.52
N THR A 83 21.15 -12.32 13.43
CA THR A 83 21.73 -13.25 14.38
C THR A 83 22.49 -12.50 15.47
N GLY A 84 22.75 -13.17 16.61
CA GLY A 84 23.62 -12.63 17.68
C GLY A 84 25.07 -12.45 17.24
N SER A 85 25.51 -13.14 16.18
CA SER A 85 26.85 -12.99 15.58
C SER A 85 26.99 -11.75 14.69
N GLY A 86 25.87 -11.11 14.31
CA GLY A 86 25.87 -9.90 13.48
C GLY A 86 25.51 -10.14 12.01
N ASP A 87 25.23 -11.37 11.61
CA ASP A 87 24.73 -11.65 10.27
C ASP A 87 23.27 -11.26 10.16
N MET A 88 22.88 -10.70 9.02
CA MET A 88 21.52 -10.30 8.72
C MET A 88 21.03 -10.89 7.41
N ALA A 89 19.74 -11.10 7.31
CA ALA A 89 19.11 -11.52 6.08
C ALA A 89 17.75 -10.83 5.91
N VAL A 90 17.44 -10.47 4.67
CA VAL A 90 16.09 -10.04 4.27
C VAL A 90 15.64 -10.97 3.16
N VAL A 91 14.44 -11.53 3.26
CA VAL A 91 13.89 -12.41 2.23
C VAL A 91 12.49 -11.96 1.87
N ARG A 92 12.19 -11.94 0.57
CA ARG A 92 10.86 -11.61 0.02
C ARG A 92 10.14 -12.89 -0.39
N ASP A 93 8.82 -12.90 -0.21
CA ASP A 93 7.97 -14.00 -0.65
C ASP A 93 8.15 -14.33 -2.14
N PRO A 94 8.03 -15.61 -2.53
CA PRO A 94 8.33 -16.06 -3.89
C PRO A 94 7.31 -15.62 -4.94
N ALA A 95 6.12 -15.16 -4.54
CA ALA A 95 5.09 -14.61 -5.44
C ALA A 95 5.13 -13.07 -5.53
N GLY A 96 5.98 -12.40 -4.73
CA GLY A 96 6.11 -10.94 -4.70
C GLY A 96 4.85 -10.22 -4.24
N ILE A 97 4.07 -10.84 -3.36
CA ILE A 97 2.82 -10.28 -2.84
C ILE A 97 3.10 -8.97 -2.08
N ARG A 98 4.13 -8.99 -1.19
CA ARG A 98 4.52 -7.81 -0.42
C ARG A 98 5.65 -7.07 -1.13
N PRO A 99 5.66 -5.74 -1.11
CA PRO A 99 6.73 -4.94 -1.71
C PRO A 99 7.98 -4.94 -0.82
N ALA A 100 9.15 -4.95 -1.45
CA ALA A 100 10.42 -4.72 -0.80
C ALA A 100 11.36 -3.98 -1.75
N PHE A 101 12.01 -2.95 -1.25
CA PHE A 101 12.97 -2.13 -1.97
C PHE A 101 14.26 -2.06 -1.18
N TYR A 102 15.39 -1.94 -1.88
CA TYR A 102 16.67 -1.79 -1.23
C TYR A 102 17.57 -0.76 -1.92
N TYR A 103 18.50 -0.27 -1.14
CA TYR A 103 19.61 0.57 -1.56
C TYR A 103 20.89 0.06 -0.88
N ILE A 104 21.96 -0.06 -1.64
CA ILE A 104 23.27 -0.52 -1.16
C ILE A 104 24.33 0.44 -1.69
N ASP A 105 25.17 0.92 -0.81
CA ASP A 105 26.41 1.63 -1.13
C ASP A 105 27.55 1.15 -0.24
N ASP A 106 28.67 1.89 -0.23
CA ASP A 106 29.89 1.53 0.52
C ASP A 106 29.71 1.68 2.06
N GLU A 107 28.66 2.37 2.52
CA GLU A 107 28.46 2.67 3.93
C GLU A 107 27.24 1.94 4.52
N VAL A 108 26.18 1.74 3.72
CA VAL A 108 24.90 1.22 4.24
C VAL A 108 24.24 0.20 3.32
N VAL A 109 23.52 -0.73 3.94
CA VAL A 109 22.52 -1.57 3.30
C VAL A 109 21.16 -1.21 3.90
N VAL A 110 20.25 -0.73 3.08
CA VAL A 110 18.92 -0.29 3.51
C VAL A 110 17.87 -1.10 2.80
N VAL A 111 16.89 -1.61 3.56
CA VAL A 111 15.71 -2.28 3.02
C VAL A 111 14.45 -1.68 3.62
N ALA A 112 13.46 -1.42 2.79
CA ALA A 112 12.16 -0.94 3.22
C ALA A 112 11.03 -1.49 2.35
N SER A 113 9.82 -1.51 2.88
CA SER A 113 8.63 -1.87 2.10
C SER A 113 8.26 -0.82 1.05
N GLU A 114 8.82 0.39 1.13
CA GLU A 114 8.45 1.52 0.28
C GLU A 114 9.67 2.30 -0.19
N ARG A 115 9.80 2.50 -1.51
CA ARG A 115 10.87 3.27 -2.16
C ARG A 115 11.00 4.70 -1.63
N PRO A 116 9.91 5.49 -1.46
CA PRO A 116 10.03 6.88 -1.00
C PRO A 116 10.64 7.04 0.39
N VAL A 117 10.56 6.01 1.25
CA VAL A 117 11.20 6.03 2.57
C VAL A 117 12.72 6.09 2.41
N ILE A 118 13.27 5.24 1.55
CA ILE A 118 14.71 5.20 1.26
C ILE A 118 15.15 6.50 0.62
N GLN A 119 14.43 6.97 -0.40
CA GLN A 119 14.74 8.21 -1.09
C GLN A 119 14.78 9.42 -0.14
N THR A 120 13.79 9.54 0.75
CA THR A 120 13.68 10.70 1.65
C THR A 120 14.76 10.70 2.73
N VAL A 121 15.13 9.52 3.26
CA VAL A 121 16.07 9.42 4.39
C VAL A 121 17.51 9.52 3.91
N TRP A 122 17.84 8.94 2.77
CA TRP A 122 19.21 8.91 2.24
C TRP A 122 19.46 9.91 1.09
N ASP A 123 18.46 10.72 0.71
CA ASP A 123 18.54 11.71 -0.38
C ASP A 123 19.06 11.08 -1.68
N VAL A 124 18.45 9.97 -2.07
CA VAL A 124 18.85 9.21 -3.27
C VAL A 124 17.77 9.23 -4.34
N ASP A 125 18.19 9.21 -5.60
CA ASP A 125 17.30 9.15 -6.74
C ASP A 125 16.56 7.80 -6.83
N ALA A 126 15.38 7.83 -7.47
CA ALA A 126 14.52 6.65 -7.57
C ALA A 126 15.16 5.48 -8.35
N ASP A 127 16.03 5.76 -9.29
CA ASP A 127 16.75 4.79 -10.12
C ASP A 127 17.85 4.05 -9.36
N LYS A 128 18.31 4.59 -8.23
CA LYS A 128 19.26 3.93 -7.33
C LYS A 128 18.60 2.95 -6.35
N VAL A 129 17.28 3.05 -6.18
CA VAL A 129 16.52 2.19 -5.28
C VAL A 129 15.92 1.03 -6.09
N THR A 130 16.39 -0.17 -5.82
CA THR A 130 16.00 -1.38 -6.53
C THR A 130 14.88 -2.12 -5.81
N GLU A 131 13.91 -2.66 -6.55
CA GLU A 131 12.92 -3.59 -5.99
C GLU A 131 13.58 -4.97 -5.83
N LEU A 132 13.51 -5.55 -4.64
CA LEU A 132 13.93 -6.93 -4.39
C LEU A 132 12.98 -7.86 -5.14
N ALA A 133 13.50 -8.73 -6.01
CA ALA A 133 12.66 -9.61 -6.81
C ALA A 133 11.96 -10.69 -5.96
N PRO A 134 10.83 -11.26 -6.43
CA PRO A 134 10.16 -12.36 -5.74
C PRO A 134 11.11 -13.54 -5.51
N GLY A 135 11.16 -14.04 -4.27
CA GLY A 135 12.03 -15.15 -3.88
C GLY A 135 13.52 -14.80 -3.71
N GLU A 136 13.90 -13.54 -3.92
CA GLU A 136 15.25 -13.07 -3.61
C GLU A 136 15.43 -12.78 -2.12
N ALA A 137 16.69 -12.88 -1.69
CA ALA A 137 17.14 -12.47 -0.38
C ALA A 137 18.40 -11.58 -0.47
N ILE A 138 18.51 -10.68 0.48
CA ILE A 138 19.73 -9.91 0.77
C ILE A 138 20.37 -10.55 1.99
N ILE A 139 21.61 -10.97 1.87
CA ILE A 139 22.40 -11.53 2.96
C ILE A 139 23.53 -10.56 3.28
N VAL A 140 23.56 -10.08 4.50
CA VAL A 140 24.63 -9.20 5.00
C VAL A 140 25.36 -9.94 6.10
N ARG A 141 26.65 -10.18 5.89
CA ARG A 141 27.51 -10.85 6.87
C ARG A 141 28.07 -9.85 7.86
N ARG A 142 28.53 -10.36 9.00
CA ARG A 142 29.17 -9.54 10.05
C ARG A 142 30.39 -8.73 9.57
N ASP A 143 31.06 -9.15 8.50
CA ASP A 143 32.16 -8.42 7.86
C ASP A 143 31.69 -7.37 6.84
N ALA A 144 30.39 -7.09 6.80
CA ALA A 144 29.68 -6.22 5.87
C ALA A 144 29.64 -6.73 4.41
N THR A 145 30.13 -7.94 4.11
CA THR A 145 29.94 -8.53 2.79
C THR A 145 28.45 -8.73 2.52
N THR A 146 27.97 -8.21 1.39
CA THR A 146 26.55 -8.23 1.03
C THR A 146 26.32 -8.96 -0.29
N ASP A 147 25.40 -9.91 -0.28
CA ASP A 147 24.95 -10.66 -1.46
C ASP A 147 23.44 -10.46 -1.68
N VAL A 148 23.05 -10.24 -2.92
CA VAL A 148 21.62 -10.33 -3.36
C VAL A 148 21.47 -11.59 -4.19
N VAL A 149 20.67 -12.54 -3.72
CA VAL A 149 20.62 -13.90 -4.29
C VAL A 149 19.18 -14.39 -4.45
N GLY A 150 18.90 -15.11 -5.54
CA GLY A 150 17.66 -15.87 -5.69
C GLY A 150 17.72 -17.08 -4.74
N LEU A 151 16.91 -17.08 -3.69
CA LEU A 151 16.96 -18.07 -2.64
C LEU A 151 15.78 -19.04 -2.66
N LEU A 152 14.59 -18.53 -2.97
CA LEU A 152 13.36 -19.30 -3.07
C LEU A 152 12.92 -19.44 -4.53
N PRO A 153 12.33 -20.58 -4.92
CA PRO A 153 11.81 -20.76 -6.27
C PRO A 153 10.75 -19.70 -6.59
N GLN A 154 11.04 -18.86 -7.56
CA GLN A 154 10.11 -17.81 -7.99
C GLN A 154 8.79 -18.41 -8.47
N GLN A 155 7.67 -17.87 -7.98
CA GLN A 155 6.31 -18.20 -8.38
C GLN A 155 5.76 -17.14 -9.33
N PRO A 156 4.61 -17.40 -9.99
CA PRO A 156 3.91 -16.37 -10.75
C PRO A 156 3.64 -15.14 -9.90
N ASN A 157 3.93 -13.96 -10.46
CA ASN A 157 3.80 -12.70 -9.74
C ASN A 157 2.34 -12.45 -9.31
N ALA A 158 2.11 -12.30 -8.01
CA ALA A 158 0.81 -12.10 -7.37
C ALA A 158 0.79 -10.84 -6.51
N ARG A 159 1.36 -9.73 -7.01
CA ARG A 159 1.39 -8.44 -6.29
C ARG A 159 0.02 -8.07 -5.76
N CYS A 160 -0.03 -7.74 -4.48
CA CYS A 160 -1.26 -7.29 -3.84
C CYS A 160 -1.71 -5.94 -4.40
N SER A 161 -2.89 -5.90 -5.05
CA SER A 161 -3.47 -4.64 -5.55
C SER A 161 -3.80 -3.68 -4.42
N PHE A 162 -4.13 -4.18 -3.23
CA PHE A 162 -4.45 -3.36 -2.07
C PHE A 162 -3.23 -2.60 -1.53
N GLU A 163 -2.02 -3.20 -1.64
CA GLU A 163 -0.77 -2.49 -1.38
C GLU A 163 -0.67 -1.22 -2.23
N ARG A 164 -0.95 -1.32 -3.51
CA ARG A 164 -0.81 -0.20 -4.45
C ARG A 164 -1.90 0.86 -4.29
N ILE A 165 -3.12 0.45 -3.94
CA ILE A 165 -4.27 1.35 -3.80
C ILE A 165 -4.26 2.06 -2.45
N TYR A 166 -3.94 1.33 -1.37
CA TYR A 166 -4.14 1.79 0.00
C TYR A 166 -2.86 1.93 0.82
N PHE A 167 -2.07 0.84 0.97
CA PHE A 167 -0.95 0.84 1.92
C PHE A 167 0.26 1.64 1.44
N SER A 168 0.64 1.53 0.16
CA SER A 168 1.81 2.23 -0.37
C SER A 168 1.65 3.74 -0.32
N ARG A 169 2.76 4.44 -0.14
CA ARG A 169 2.77 5.91 -0.13
C ARG A 169 2.43 6.48 -1.51
N GLY A 170 1.51 7.43 -1.53
CA GLY A 170 1.13 8.14 -2.75
C GLY A 170 2.24 9.03 -3.33
N SER A 171 3.37 9.19 -2.63
CA SER A 171 4.56 9.89 -3.12
C SER A 171 5.49 9.02 -3.97
N ASP A 172 5.29 7.70 -4.03
CA ASP A 172 5.98 6.86 -5.00
C ASP A 172 5.51 7.20 -6.41
N VAL A 173 6.44 7.38 -7.36
CA VAL A 173 6.13 7.83 -8.71
C VAL A 173 5.21 6.87 -9.47
N ASP A 174 5.37 5.57 -9.28
CA ASP A 174 4.56 4.56 -9.96
C ASP A 174 3.17 4.47 -9.31
N ILE A 175 3.11 4.45 -7.97
CA ILE A 175 1.86 4.48 -7.20
C ILE A 175 1.06 5.74 -7.52
N TYR A 176 1.71 6.90 -7.59
CA TYR A 176 1.08 8.16 -7.94
C TYR A 176 0.41 8.12 -9.31
N ARG A 177 1.15 7.63 -10.32
CA ARG A 177 0.64 7.49 -11.70
C ARG A 177 -0.52 6.50 -11.79
N GLU A 178 -0.40 5.35 -11.12
CA GLU A 178 -1.45 4.33 -11.09
C GLU A 178 -2.73 4.82 -10.42
N ARG A 179 -2.62 5.47 -9.25
CA ARG A 179 -3.80 6.04 -8.58
C ARG A 179 -4.47 7.13 -9.39
N LYS A 180 -3.70 7.99 -10.08
CA LYS A 180 -4.27 8.95 -11.03
C LYS A 180 -5.01 8.26 -12.17
N LEU A 181 -4.45 7.19 -12.72
CA LEU A 181 -5.07 6.44 -13.80
C LEU A 181 -6.36 5.75 -13.35
N LEU A 182 -6.38 5.19 -12.15
CA LEU A 182 -7.60 4.63 -11.54
C LEU A 182 -8.71 5.69 -11.47
N GLY A 183 -8.40 6.86 -10.93
CA GLY A 183 -9.36 7.96 -10.87
C GLY A 183 -9.86 8.42 -12.25
N ARG A 184 -8.98 8.51 -13.24
CA ARG A 184 -9.35 8.87 -14.61
C ARG A 184 -10.28 7.83 -15.26
N ASN A 185 -10.04 6.55 -15.03
CA ASN A 185 -10.83 5.46 -15.62
C ASN A 185 -12.26 5.38 -15.08
N ILE A 186 -12.54 5.95 -13.91
CA ILE A 186 -13.88 5.96 -13.30
C ILE A 186 -14.79 7.03 -13.92
N VAL A 187 -14.24 8.02 -14.61
CA VAL A 187 -14.97 9.20 -15.11
C VAL A 187 -16.24 8.86 -15.89
N PRO A 188 -16.28 7.87 -16.82
CA PRO A 188 -17.52 7.53 -17.52
C PRO A 188 -18.64 7.14 -16.58
N ALA A 189 -18.39 6.27 -15.59
CA ALA A 189 -19.39 5.86 -14.61
C ALA A 189 -19.85 7.01 -13.70
N VAL A 190 -18.95 7.93 -13.37
CA VAL A 190 -19.29 9.14 -12.61
C VAL A 190 -20.24 10.03 -13.42
N LEU A 191 -19.93 10.27 -14.70
CA LEU A 191 -20.78 11.07 -15.59
C LEU A 191 -22.17 10.46 -15.75
N ASP A 192 -22.26 9.15 -15.93
CA ASP A 192 -23.53 8.44 -16.01
C ASP A 192 -24.34 8.60 -14.71
N SER A 193 -23.65 8.55 -13.56
CA SER A 193 -24.33 8.67 -12.26
C SER A 193 -24.93 10.02 -11.97
N ILE A 194 -24.46 11.09 -12.62
CA ILE A 194 -24.96 12.47 -12.47
C ILE A 194 -25.73 12.95 -13.71
N ASP A 195 -26.03 12.07 -14.67
CA ASP A 195 -26.68 12.42 -15.94
C ASP A 195 -25.94 13.53 -16.72
N GLY A 196 -24.64 13.65 -16.55
CA GLY A 196 -23.78 14.69 -17.13
C GLY A 196 -24.03 16.10 -16.59
N ASP A 197 -24.70 16.25 -15.45
CA ASP A 197 -25.04 17.54 -14.82
C ASP A 197 -23.83 18.10 -14.05
N PHE A 198 -22.96 18.83 -14.73
CA PHE A 198 -21.83 19.53 -14.12
C PHE A 198 -22.23 20.80 -13.36
N ASP A 199 -23.30 21.45 -13.79
CA ASP A 199 -23.65 22.76 -13.27
C ASP A 199 -24.22 22.71 -11.84
N HIS A 200 -24.79 21.53 -11.47
CA HIS A 200 -25.35 21.28 -10.13
C HIS A 200 -24.65 20.10 -9.43
N THR A 201 -23.37 19.92 -9.68
CA THR A 201 -22.59 18.83 -9.06
C THR A 201 -21.29 19.35 -8.44
N VAL A 202 -21.09 19.01 -7.18
CA VAL A 202 -19.83 19.23 -6.44
C VAL A 202 -19.05 17.94 -6.39
N PHE A 203 -17.75 18.01 -6.68
CA PHE A 203 -16.81 16.89 -6.61
C PHE A 203 -15.86 17.05 -5.42
N SER A 204 -15.68 15.99 -4.67
CA SER A 204 -14.85 15.97 -3.49
C SER A 204 -14.20 14.60 -3.26
N PHE A 205 -13.39 14.46 -2.22
CA PHE A 205 -12.75 13.21 -1.85
C PHE A 205 -12.71 13.01 -0.33
N ILE A 206 -12.57 11.75 0.09
CA ILE A 206 -12.32 11.40 1.49
C ILE A 206 -10.81 11.46 1.74
N PRO A 207 -10.32 12.33 2.64
CA PRO A 207 -8.91 12.40 2.95
C PRO A 207 -8.45 11.13 3.70
N ASN A 208 -7.19 10.64 3.51
CA ASN A 208 -6.14 11.26 2.69
C ASN A 208 -5.82 10.43 1.44
N THR A 209 -6.01 9.11 1.47
CA THR A 209 -5.51 8.15 0.47
C THR A 209 -6.17 8.34 -0.91
N ALA A 210 -7.43 8.73 -0.93
CA ALA A 210 -8.19 8.95 -2.16
C ALA A 210 -7.75 10.20 -2.96
N GLU A 211 -6.98 11.10 -2.37
CA GLU A 211 -6.64 12.41 -2.97
C GLU A 211 -5.98 12.28 -4.35
N VAL A 212 -5.02 11.36 -4.50
CA VAL A 212 -4.32 11.17 -5.78
C VAL A 212 -5.27 10.64 -6.87
N ALA A 213 -6.15 9.70 -6.53
CA ALA A 213 -7.17 9.21 -7.45
C ALA A 213 -8.18 10.32 -7.81
N PHE A 214 -8.53 11.17 -6.85
CA PHE A 214 -9.37 12.35 -7.09
C PHE A 214 -8.76 13.28 -8.14
N TYR A 215 -7.47 13.60 -8.07
CA TYR A 215 -6.81 14.42 -9.11
C TYR A 215 -6.88 13.75 -10.49
N GLY A 216 -6.79 12.44 -10.56
CA GLY A 216 -6.98 11.71 -11.82
C GLY A 216 -8.41 11.82 -12.36
N MET A 217 -9.40 11.66 -11.49
CA MET A 217 -10.83 11.84 -11.82
C MET A 217 -11.10 13.28 -12.27
N LEU A 218 -10.60 14.28 -11.55
CA LEU A 218 -10.74 15.69 -11.89
C LEU A 218 -10.17 15.98 -13.29
N GLN A 219 -8.96 15.52 -13.58
CA GLN A 219 -8.37 15.67 -14.91
C GLN A 219 -9.25 15.09 -16.02
N GLY A 220 -9.79 13.89 -15.82
CA GLY A 220 -10.68 13.27 -16.80
C GLY A 220 -12.04 13.98 -16.96
N LEU A 221 -12.57 14.53 -15.87
CA LEU A 221 -13.79 15.37 -15.90
C LEU A 221 -13.56 16.68 -16.65
N GLU A 222 -12.43 17.35 -16.41
CA GLU A 222 -12.06 18.58 -17.13
C GLU A 222 -11.87 18.33 -18.63
N GLU A 223 -11.17 17.27 -19.01
CA GLU A 223 -11.02 16.86 -20.40
C GLU A 223 -12.37 16.56 -21.08
N HIS A 224 -13.31 15.95 -20.35
CA HIS A 224 -14.66 15.72 -20.86
C HIS A 224 -15.43 17.04 -21.03
N LEU A 225 -15.37 17.93 -20.05
CA LEU A 225 -16.03 19.23 -20.10
C LEU A 225 -15.49 20.08 -21.25
N ASP A 226 -14.19 20.08 -21.49
CA ASP A 226 -13.55 20.81 -22.58
C ASP A 226 -13.98 20.27 -23.94
N ARG A 227 -14.11 18.96 -24.11
CA ARG A 227 -14.70 18.37 -25.32
C ARG A 227 -16.15 18.82 -25.53
N ARG A 228 -16.95 18.88 -24.49
CA ARG A 228 -18.33 19.41 -24.56
C ARG A 228 -18.37 20.89 -24.96
N LYS A 229 -17.47 21.71 -24.37
CA LYS A 229 -17.34 23.15 -24.75
C LYS A 229 -16.98 23.29 -26.23
N LEU A 230 -15.99 22.56 -26.73
CA LEU A 230 -15.59 22.59 -28.13
C LEU A 230 -16.72 22.21 -29.07
N ASN A 231 -17.47 21.16 -28.76
CA ASN A 231 -18.62 20.75 -29.57
C ASN A 231 -19.72 21.81 -29.57
N HIS A 232 -19.98 22.43 -28.41
CA HIS A 232 -20.97 23.50 -28.29
C HIS A 232 -20.54 24.73 -29.11
N ILE A 233 -19.29 25.13 -29.03
CA ILE A 233 -18.74 26.26 -29.83
C ILE A 233 -18.85 25.95 -31.31
N ARG A 234 -18.51 24.75 -31.77
CA ARG A 234 -18.67 24.34 -33.19
C ARG A 234 -20.11 24.50 -33.65
N ASN A 235 -21.06 23.97 -32.89
CA ASN A 235 -22.49 24.11 -33.23
C ASN A 235 -22.94 25.56 -33.31
N LEU A 236 -22.44 26.47 -32.45
CA LEU A 236 -22.74 27.89 -32.51
C LEU A 236 -22.14 28.58 -33.73
N ILE A 237 -20.95 28.16 -34.17
CA ILE A 237 -20.29 28.63 -35.38
C ILE A 237 -21.09 28.17 -36.62
N ASP A 238 -21.38 26.88 -36.71
CA ASP A 238 -22.08 26.26 -37.84
C ASP A 238 -23.47 26.86 -38.04
N ASN A 239 -24.14 27.22 -36.96
CA ASN A 239 -25.46 27.86 -36.97
C ASN A 239 -25.42 29.41 -37.07
N GLY A 240 -24.23 30.00 -37.17
CA GLY A 240 -24.08 31.48 -37.22
C GLY A 240 -24.59 32.23 -36.00
N THR A 241 -24.68 31.54 -34.83
CA THR A 241 -25.29 32.12 -33.61
C THR A 241 -24.28 32.41 -32.51
N ILE A 242 -22.98 32.37 -32.83
CA ILE A 242 -21.89 32.67 -31.89
C ILE A 242 -21.90 34.16 -31.50
N SER A 243 -21.72 34.43 -30.20
CA SER A 243 -21.54 35.79 -29.69
C SER A 243 -20.46 35.80 -28.60
N PRO A 244 -19.82 36.97 -28.37
CA PRO A 244 -18.82 37.08 -27.27
C PRO A 244 -19.38 36.68 -25.89
N GLU A 245 -20.65 36.96 -25.63
CA GLU A 245 -21.31 36.60 -24.40
C GLU A 245 -21.52 35.08 -24.26
N LYS A 246 -22.03 34.42 -25.31
CA LYS A 246 -22.21 32.96 -25.33
C LYS A 246 -20.85 32.25 -25.18
N LEU A 247 -19.82 32.74 -25.90
CA LEU A 247 -18.49 32.18 -25.79
C LEU A 247 -17.94 32.30 -24.36
N ARG A 248 -18.10 33.48 -23.74
CA ARG A 248 -17.70 33.70 -22.34
C ARG A 248 -18.41 32.75 -21.40
N ASN A 249 -19.71 32.55 -21.54
CA ASN A 249 -20.51 31.65 -20.69
C ASN A 249 -20.07 30.19 -20.87
N ILE A 250 -19.75 29.74 -22.10
CA ILE A 250 -19.23 28.38 -22.32
C ILE A 250 -17.86 28.21 -21.67
N MET A 251 -16.96 29.17 -21.89
CA MET A 251 -15.57 29.07 -21.40
C MET A 251 -15.48 29.22 -19.86
N SER A 252 -16.40 29.91 -19.22
CA SER A 252 -16.43 30.06 -17.76
C SER A 252 -16.83 28.80 -16.99
N ARG A 253 -17.44 27.83 -17.68
CA ARG A 253 -17.82 26.56 -17.05
C ARG A 253 -16.58 25.80 -16.56
N LYS A 254 -16.63 25.33 -15.32
CA LYS A 254 -15.55 24.56 -14.67
C LYS A 254 -16.13 23.39 -13.92
N VAL A 255 -15.33 22.36 -13.70
CA VAL A 255 -15.66 21.33 -12.73
C VAL A 255 -15.60 21.96 -11.34
N ARG A 256 -16.69 21.88 -10.59
CA ARG A 256 -16.77 22.47 -9.25
C ARG A 256 -16.21 21.51 -8.22
N VAL A 257 -15.10 21.90 -7.64
CA VAL A 257 -14.36 21.12 -6.65
C VAL A 257 -14.40 21.84 -5.30
N GLU A 258 -14.81 21.11 -4.27
CA GLU A 258 -14.82 21.61 -2.90
C GLU A 258 -14.20 20.58 -1.95
N LYS A 259 -13.49 21.04 -0.93
CA LYS A 259 -13.03 20.17 0.16
C LYS A 259 -14.14 20.01 1.18
N VAL A 260 -15.06 19.08 0.91
CA VAL A 260 -16.27 18.88 1.71
C VAL A 260 -15.96 18.15 3.01
N ALA A 261 -15.14 17.08 2.97
CA ALA A 261 -14.76 16.33 4.16
C ALA A 261 -13.34 16.70 4.60
N ILE A 262 -13.16 16.99 5.88
CA ILE A 262 -11.87 17.29 6.50
C ILE A 262 -11.64 16.26 7.61
N LYS A 263 -10.50 15.58 7.58
CA LYS A 263 -10.10 14.64 8.64
C LYS A 263 -9.45 15.40 9.79
N ASP A 264 -9.99 15.29 10.99
CA ASP A 264 -9.32 15.83 12.18
C ASP A 264 -8.12 14.95 12.55
N ILE A 265 -6.92 15.49 12.36
CA ILE A 265 -5.64 14.80 12.59
C ILE A 265 -5.42 14.48 14.08
N LYS A 266 -6.08 15.17 14.99
CA LYS A 266 -5.91 15.00 16.44
C LYS A 266 -6.56 13.72 16.97
N LEU A 267 -7.54 13.16 16.27
CA LEU A 267 -8.22 11.94 16.66
C LEU A 267 -7.55 10.71 16.00
N ARG A 268 -6.69 10.03 16.76
CA ARG A 268 -6.09 8.75 16.35
C ARG A 268 -6.99 7.60 16.81
N THR A 269 -7.82 7.09 15.90
CA THR A 269 -8.79 5.99 16.16
C THR A 269 -8.15 4.63 16.42
N PHE A 270 -6.82 4.50 16.28
CA PHE A 270 -6.12 3.22 16.44
C PHE A 270 -5.79 2.83 17.90
N ILE A 271 -6.02 3.73 18.88
CA ILE A 271 -5.57 3.55 20.26
C ILE A 271 -6.70 3.13 21.20
N SER A 272 -7.97 3.12 20.77
CA SER A 272 -9.11 2.83 21.64
C SER A 272 -9.73 1.45 21.36
N GLU A 273 -9.96 0.69 22.43
CA GLU A 273 -10.62 -0.62 22.42
C GLU A 273 -12.16 -0.45 22.45
N GLY A 274 -12.86 -1.35 21.73
CA GLY A 274 -14.29 -1.61 21.90
C GLY A 274 -15.27 -0.50 21.50
N ASP A 275 -16.28 -0.27 22.32
CA ASP A 275 -17.43 0.62 22.04
C ASP A 275 -17.06 2.11 21.87
N VAL A 276 -15.97 2.55 22.49
CA VAL A 276 -15.42 3.91 22.32
C VAL A 276 -14.97 4.18 20.89
N ARG A 277 -14.63 3.14 20.14
CA ARG A 277 -14.21 3.23 18.72
C ARG A 277 -15.36 3.66 17.81
N ASN A 278 -16.60 3.28 18.11
CA ASN A 278 -17.78 3.65 17.31
C ASN A 278 -18.16 5.13 17.50
N ASP A 279 -18.07 5.66 18.70
CA ASP A 279 -18.33 7.07 19.00
C ASP A 279 -17.21 7.98 18.45
N LEU A 280 -15.95 7.54 18.58
CA LEU A 280 -14.80 8.26 18.00
C LEU A 280 -14.86 8.29 16.46
N ALA A 281 -15.30 7.21 15.82
CA ALA A 281 -15.44 7.15 14.36
C ALA A 281 -16.46 8.18 13.83
N ALA A 282 -17.45 8.55 14.62
CA ALA A 282 -18.44 9.57 14.28
C ALA A 282 -17.86 11.01 14.25
N HIS A 283 -16.72 11.24 14.91
CA HIS A 283 -16.10 12.56 15.06
C HIS A 283 -14.74 12.71 14.32
N VAL A 284 -14.34 11.72 13.53
CA VAL A 284 -13.07 11.75 12.79
C VAL A 284 -13.08 12.74 11.65
N TYR A 285 -14.27 13.05 11.12
CA TYR A 285 -14.42 13.93 9.96
C TYR A 285 -15.30 15.12 10.31
N ASP A 286 -14.86 16.31 9.92
CA ASP A 286 -15.63 17.53 9.86
C ASP A 286 -16.14 17.77 8.44
N VAL A 287 -17.20 18.58 8.35
CA VAL A 287 -17.81 18.97 7.08
C VAL A 287 -17.72 20.49 6.88
N THR A 288 -17.34 20.89 5.68
CA THR A 288 -17.37 22.30 5.30
C THR A 288 -18.78 22.71 4.92
N TYR A 289 -19.50 23.32 5.88
CA TYR A 289 -20.85 23.82 5.65
C TYR A 289 -20.86 24.91 4.57
N GLY A 290 -21.89 24.89 3.70
CA GLY A 290 -22.03 25.85 2.60
C GLY A 290 -21.21 25.49 1.33
N SER A 291 -20.41 24.42 1.37
CA SER A 291 -19.67 23.93 0.19
C SER A 291 -20.56 23.22 -0.84
N VAL A 292 -21.68 22.69 -0.40
CA VAL A 292 -22.72 22.06 -1.23
C VAL A 292 -24.04 22.77 -0.94
N ALA A 293 -24.74 23.29 -1.96
CA ALA A 293 -26.04 23.88 -1.78
C ALA A 293 -27.15 22.81 -1.72
N PRO A 294 -28.23 23.03 -0.97
CA PRO A 294 -29.36 22.12 -0.96
C PRO A 294 -29.88 21.84 -2.38
N GLY A 295 -30.05 20.57 -2.71
CA GLY A 295 -30.54 20.16 -4.03
C GLY A 295 -29.43 19.92 -5.09
N GLU A 296 -28.18 20.18 -4.79
CA GLU A 296 -27.03 19.79 -5.64
C GLU A 296 -26.66 18.31 -5.48
N ASN A 297 -25.99 17.76 -6.47
CA ASN A 297 -25.35 16.45 -6.37
C ASN A 297 -24.00 16.61 -5.67
N LEU A 298 -23.65 15.64 -4.85
CA LEU A 298 -22.31 15.49 -4.27
C LEU A 298 -21.68 14.19 -4.75
N VAL A 299 -20.61 14.26 -5.50
CA VAL A 299 -19.78 13.13 -5.88
C VAL A 299 -18.55 13.11 -4.97
N ILE A 300 -18.35 12.00 -4.25
CA ILE A 300 -17.24 11.85 -3.34
C ILE A 300 -16.49 10.57 -3.63
N ILE A 301 -15.17 10.66 -3.86
CA ILE A 301 -14.31 9.51 -4.10
C ILE A 301 -13.61 9.08 -2.81
N ASP A 302 -13.62 7.77 -2.56
CA ASP A 302 -12.84 7.12 -1.53
C ASP A 302 -11.82 6.15 -2.16
N ASP A 303 -10.79 5.75 -1.43
CA ASP A 303 -9.79 4.79 -1.93
C ASP A 303 -10.38 3.40 -2.10
N SER A 304 -11.14 2.92 -1.13
CA SER A 304 -11.74 1.58 -1.12
C SER A 304 -12.96 1.47 -0.22
N ILE A 305 -13.88 0.58 -0.59
CA ILE A 305 -15.03 0.21 0.23
C ILE A 305 -14.88 -1.27 0.59
N VAL A 306 -14.33 -1.56 1.78
CA VAL A 306 -14.14 -2.95 2.25
C VAL A 306 -15.38 -3.44 2.98
N ARG A 307 -15.66 -2.91 4.18
CA ARG A 307 -16.83 -3.26 5.00
C ARG A 307 -17.94 -2.22 4.95
N GLY A 308 -17.66 -1.04 4.45
CA GLY A 308 -18.58 0.08 4.39
C GLY A 308 -19.03 0.65 5.75
N THR A 309 -18.46 0.18 6.85
CA THR A 309 -18.87 0.60 8.21
C THR A 309 -18.58 2.08 8.43
N THR A 310 -17.36 2.53 8.18
CA THR A 310 -16.95 3.95 8.31
C THR A 310 -17.77 4.84 7.40
N LEU A 311 -17.98 4.38 6.15
CA LEU A 311 -18.78 5.11 5.17
C LEU A 311 -20.22 5.31 5.67
N ARG A 312 -20.87 4.24 6.11
CA ARG A 312 -22.29 4.28 6.53
C ARG A 312 -22.50 4.97 7.88
N GLN A 313 -21.65 4.69 8.87
CA GLN A 313 -21.83 5.17 10.24
C GLN A 313 -21.33 6.59 10.46
N SER A 314 -20.32 7.03 9.72
CA SER A 314 -19.68 8.33 9.88
C SER A 314 -19.90 9.21 8.65
N ILE A 315 -19.29 8.89 7.53
CA ILE A 315 -19.15 9.78 6.38
C ILE A 315 -20.52 10.18 5.80
N LEU A 316 -21.37 9.21 5.44
CA LEU A 316 -22.67 9.51 4.84
C LEU A 316 -23.57 10.32 5.78
N ARG A 317 -23.55 10.06 7.09
CA ARG A 317 -24.35 10.83 8.07
C ARG A 317 -23.92 12.29 8.16
N ILE A 318 -22.62 12.56 8.02
CA ILE A 318 -22.10 13.93 8.06
C ILE A 318 -22.42 14.65 6.75
N LEU A 319 -22.25 13.98 5.62
CA LEU A 319 -22.52 14.54 4.31
C LEU A 319 -24.02 14.84 4.09
N ASP A 320 -24.90 14.01 4.65
CA ASP A 320 -26.36 14.21 4.60
C ASP A 320 -26.82 15.51 5.26
N ARG A 321 -26.04 16.03 6.23
CA ARG A 321 -26.33 17.36 6.87
C ARG A 321 -26.20 18.53 5.92
N LEU A 322 -25.58 18.36 4.75
CA LEU A 322 -25.51 19.37 3.69
C LEU A 322 -26.79 19.40 2.81
N HIS A 323 -27.70 18.45 3.02
CA HIS A 323 -28.94 18.29 2.26
C HIS A 323 -28.74 18.19 0.73
N PRO A 324 -27.78 17.39 0.23
CA PRO A 324 -27.60 17.19 -1.19
C PRO A 324 -28.83 16.46 -1.78
N ARG A 325 -29.11 16.68 -3.05
CA ARG A 325 -30.13 15.91 -3.79
C ARG A 325 -29.73 14.44 -3.91
N LYS A 326 -28.46 14.18 -4.11
CA LYS A 326 -27.88 12.85 -4.33
C LYS A 326 -26.44 12.83 -3.84
N ILE A 327 -26.06 11.79 -3.14
CA ILE A 327 -24.66 11.48 -2.82
C ILE A 327 -24.22 10.31 -3.69
N VAL A 328 -23.21 10.52 -4.52
CA VAL A 328 -22.56 9.47 -5.31
C VAL A 328 -21.23 9.13 -4.65
N VAL A 329 -21.10 7.92 -4.15
CA VAL A 329 -19.85 7.41 -3.59
C VAL A 329 -19.10 6.62 -4.65
N VAL A 330 -17.87 7.02 -4.89
CA VAL A 330 -16.99 6.44 -5.88
C VAL A 330 -15.83 5.75 -5.18
N SER A 331 -15.54 4.49 -5.51
CA SER A 331 -14.34 3.79 -5.02
C SER A 331 -13.30 3.74 -6.13
N SER A 332 -12.06 4.15 -5.83
CA SER A 332 -10.96 4.00 -6.78
C SER A 332 -10.42 2.57 -6.86
N ALA A 333 -10.66 1.75 -5.81
CA ALA A 333 -10.37 0.33 -5.83
C ALA A 333 -11.41 -0.45 -6.62
N PRO A 334 -11.01 -1.51 -7.33
CA PRO A 334 -11.94 -2.46 -7.89
C PRO A 334 -12.75 -3.16 -6.79
N GLN A 335 -13.92 -3.69 -7.14
CA GLN A 335 -14.75 -4.45 -6.21
C GLN A 335 -14.00 -5.68 -5.68
N VAL A 336 -13.97 -5.84 -4.36
CA VAL A 336 -13.48 -7.07 -3.72
C VAL A 336 -14.49 -8.20 -3.99
N ARG A 337 -14.10 -9.22 -4.72
CA ARG A 337 -14.99 -10.32 -5.16
C ARG A 337 -14.72 -11.64 -4.47
N TYR A 338 -13.54 -11.80 -3.88
CA TYR A 338 -13.10 -13.05 -3.27
C TYR A 338 -12.78 -12.79 -1.79
N PRO A 339 -13.01 -13.78 -0.92
CA PRO A 339 -12.60 -13.67 0.48
C PRO A 339 -11.08 -13.52 0.58
N ASP A 340 -10.65 -12.80 1.57
CA ASP A 340 -9.27 -12.78 2.04
C ASP A 340 -9.03 -13.97 2.98
N TYR A 341 -7.78 -14.39 3.12
CA TYR A 341 -7.41 -15.55 3.94
C TYR A 341 -7.46 -15.24 5.43
#